data_63f3e9e2d53ea5a81886f6706ca02963
#
_entry.id   63f3e9e2d53ea5a81886f6706ca02963
#
_cell.length_a   1.000
_cell.length_b   1.000
_cell.length_c   1.000
_cell.angle_alpha   90.00
_cell.angle_beta   90.00
_cell.angle_gamma   90.00
#
_symmetry.space_group_name_H-M   'P 1'
#
loop_
_entity.id
_entity.type
_entity.pdbx_description
1 polymer ?
#
loop_
_entity_poly.entity_id
_entity_poly.type
_entity_poly.pdbx_seq_one_letter_code
_entity_poly.pdbx_strand_id
1 'polypeptide(L)'
;MLPYKNPLAYKQLRTWQQANEILELTEEFVKTLPENEPARSHMDRSARSTVRNIEEGFRRTTTQEYINFLGFSAGSNEELMADFDHCIKGNKGDKGLAEKGHWLCKGEGKMLFNQIKALEHKMVDEKTLSGNEMARQALLENSKKEKEFDQYLQSVLDRNKSDSKT
;
A
#
# COMPACT_ATOMS: atom_id res chain seq x y z
N MET A 1 -5.45 10.61 16.24
CA MET A 1 -4.85 9.40 16.83
C MET A 1 -5.32 8.21 16.01
N LEU A 2 -4.44 7.57 15.27
CA LEU A 2 -4.81 6.36 14.53
C LEU A 2 -5.28 5.30 15.54
N PRO A 3 -6.36 4.53 15.25
CA PRO A 3 -6.79 3.47 16.15
C PRO A 3 -5.64 2.50 16.38
N TYR A 4 -5.53 1.99 17.62
CA TYR A 4 -4.51 1.01 17.99
C TYR A 4 -4.50 -0.15 17.00
N LYS A 5 -3.43 -0.25 16.23
CA LYS A 5 -3.25 -1.30 15.24
C LYS A 5 -2.69 -2.52 15.95
N ASN A 6 -3.39 -3.65 15.90
CA ASN A 6 -2.82 -4.90 16.42
C ASN A 6 -1.44 -5.13 15.76
N PRO A 7 -0.34 -5.12 16.53
CA PRO A 7 1.01 -5.19 15.98
C PRO A 7 1.32 -6.51 15.24
N LEU A 8 0.49 -7.52 15.44
CA LEU A 8 0.63 -8.84 14.79
C LEU A 8 -0.35 -9.05 13.62
N ALA A 9 -1.18 -8.06 13.28
CA ALA A 9 -2.16 -8.21 12.21
C ALA A 9 -1.53 -8.35 10.82
N TYR A 10 -0.25 -8.01 10.64
CA TYR A 10 0.49 -8.29 9.39
C TYR A 10 0.49 -9.79 9.03
N LYS A 11 0.40 -10.69 10.01
CA LYS A 11 0.33 -12.15 9.79
C LYS A 11 -0.90 -12.58 9.00
N GLN A 12 -1.94 -11.74 8.94
CA GLN A 12 -3.14 -11.97 8.15
C GLN A 12 -3.01 -11.48 6.70
N LEU A 13 -1.96 -10.73 6.37
CA LEU A 13 -1.71 -10.26 5.02
C LEU A 13 -1.27 -11.44 4.12
N ARG A 14 -1.90 -11.56 2.98
CA ARG A 14 -1.53 -12.60 1.99
C ARG A 14 -0.10 -12.42 1.47
N THR A 15 0.35 -11.17 1.31
CA THR A 15 1.75 -10.84 0.96
C THR A 15 2.72 -11.37 2.02
N TRP A 16 2.43 -11.18 3.31
CA TRP A 16 3.28 -11.72 4.36
C TRP A 16 3.30 -13.25 4.39
N GLN A 17 2.13 -13.89 4.22
CA GLN A 17 2.00 -15.35 4.23
C GLN A 17 2.77 -15.98 3.06
N GLN A 18 2.63 -15.43 1.84
CA GLN A 18 3.37 -15.95 0.69
C GLN A 18 4.86 -15.63 0.79
N ALA A 19 5.26 -14.47 1.30
CA ALA A 19 6.68 -14.16 1.53
C ALA A 19 7.34 -15.16 2.51
N ASN A 20 6.62 -15.62 3.55
CA ASN A 20 7.11 -16.67 4.44
C ASN A 20 7.19 -18.03 3.75
N GLU A 21 6.21 -18.40 2.90
CA GLU A 21 6.30 -19.62 2.10
C GLU A 21 7.53 -19.60 1.18
N ILE A 22 7.81 -18.44 0.57
CA ILE A 22 9.00 -18.24 -0.26
C ILE A 22 10.28 -18.36 0.58
N LEU A 23 10.31 -17.81 1.78
CA LEU A 23 11.46 -17.92 2.69
C LEU A 23 11.74 -19.39 3.05
N GLU A 24 10.72 -20.14 3.48
CA GLU A 24 10.84 -21.57 3.82
C GLU A 24 11.33 -22.39 2.61
N LEU A 25 10.75 -22.16 1.43
CA LEU A 25 11.19 -22.82 0.20
C LEU A 25 12.63 -22.44 -0.17
N THR A 26 13.02 -21.19 0.03
CA THR A 26 14.38 -20.73 -0.24
C THR A 26 15.37 -21.41 0.71
N GLU A 27 15.04 -21.53 2.00
CA GLU A 27 15.86 -22.25 2.99
C GLU A 27 16.03 -23.74 2.64
N GLU A 28 15.02 -24.34 2.03
CA GLU A 28 15.09 -25.71 1.50
C GLU A 28 15.96 -25.77 0.24
N PHE A 29 15.70 -24.88 -0.73
CA PHE A 29 16.42 -24.85 -1.99
C PHE A 29 17.92 -24.62 -1.81
N VAL A 30 18.35 -23.67 -0.97
CA VAL A 30 19.77 -23.38 -0.79
C VAL A 30 20.57 -24.54 -0.22
N LYS A 31 19.93 -25.51 0.45
CA LYS A 31 20.59 -26.76 0.90
C LYS A 31 20.98 -27.65 -0.28
N THR A 32 20.29 -27.52 -1.42
CA THR A 32 20.60 -28.29 -2.64
C THR A 32 21.72 -27.70 -3.48
N LEU A 33 22.16 -26.47 -3.18
CA LEU A 33 23.26 -25.79 -3.84
C LEU A 33 24.63 -26.23 -3.23
N PRO A 34 25.72 -26.22 -4.00
CA PRO A 34 27.07 -26.41 -3.50
C PRO A 34 27.39 -25.45 -2.30
N GLU A 35 28.18 -25.90 -1.36
CA GLU A 35 28.50 -25.10 -0.14
C GLU A 35 29.18 -23.75 -0.47
N ASN A 36 29.99 -23.73 -1.52
CA ASN A 36 30.71 -22.55 -1.98
C ASN A 36 29.94 -21.70 -3.02
N GLU A 37 28.65 -22.01 -3.27
CA GLU A 37 27.83 -21.23 -4.20
C GLU A 37 27.46 -19.87 -3.57
N PRO A 38 27.89 -18.73 -4.13
CA PRO A 38 27.61 -17.41 -3.58
C PRO A 38 26.10 -17.10 -3.48
N ALA A 39 25.30 -17.66 -4.38
CA ALA A 39 23.85 -17.48 -4.39
C ALA A 39 23.18 -17.93 -3.08
N ARG A 40 23.74 -18.90 -2.34
CA ARG A 40 23.16 -19.39 -1.08
C ARG A 40 22.88 -18.28 -0.08
N SER A 41 23.91 -17.48 0.24
CA SER A 41 23.79 -16.40 1.23
C SER A 41 23.00 -15.21 0.70
N HIS A 42 23.08 -14.95 -0.60
CA HIS A 42 22.34 -13.87 -1.23
C HIS A 42 20.83 -14.15 -1.23
N MET A 43 20.43 -15.35 -1.66
CA MET A 43 19.03 -15.78 -1.68
C MET A 43 18.41 -15.79 -0.27
N ASP A 44 19.12 -16.33 0.73
CA ASP A 44 18.65 -16.33 2.13
C ASP A 44 18.42 -14.90 2.65
N ARG A 45 19.34 -13.97 2.37
CA ARG A 45 19.17 -12.55 2.76
C ARG A 45 18.02 -11.88 2.05
N SER A 46 17.86 -12.08 0.74
CA SER A 46 16.78 -11.48 -0.04
C SER A 46 15.42 -12.00 0.38
N ALA A 47 15.28 -13.30 0.66
CA ALA A 47 14.06 -13.90 1.17
C ALA A 47 13.68 -13.32 2.56
N ARG A 48 14.64 -13.27 3.49
CA ARG A 48 14.40 -12.67 4.83
C ARG A 48 14.09 -11.18 4.74
N SER A 49 14.75 -10.44 3.84
CA SER A 49 14.51 -9.02 3.63
C SER A 49 13.08 -8.76 3.12
N THR A 50 12.58 -9.61 2.20
CA THR A 50 11.20 -9.52 1.72
C THR A 50 10.19 -9.57 2.88
N VAL A 51 10.29 -10.57 3.75
CA VAL A 51 9.42 -10.74 4.92
C VAL A 51 9.53 -9.57 5.89
N ARG A 52 10.77 -9.21 6.28
CA ARG A 52 11.02 -8.17 7.29
C ARG A 52 10.51 -6.80 6.86
N ASN A 53 10.65 -6.45 5.58
CA ASN A 53 10.15 -5.17 5.08
C ASN A 53 8.62 -5.08 5.13
N ILE A 54 7.89 -6.18 4.91
CA ILE A 54 6.43 -6.19 5.09
C ILE A 54 6.08 -5.96 6.56
N GLU A 55 6.75 -6.65 7.49
CA GLU A 55 6.52 -6.52 8.93
C GLU A 55 6.83 -5.12 9.44
N GLU A 56 7.98 -4.58 9.05
CA GLU A 56 8.43 -3.26 9.44
C GLU A 56 7.50 -2.18 8.89
N GLY A 57 7.17 -2.25 7.61
CA GLY A 57 6.25 -1.31 6.96
C GLY A 57 4.87 -1.30 7.61
N PHE A 58 4.35 -2.47 7.97
CA PHE A 58 3.06 -2.57 8.65
C PHE A 58 3.05 -1.84 10.00
N ARG A 59 4.18 -1.79 10.70
CA ARG A 59 4.32 -1.12 12.01
C ARG A 59 4.53 0.39 11.90
N ARG A 60 4.77 0.93 10.70
CA ARG A 60 4.97 2.37 10.51
C ARG A 60 3.71 3.16 10.80
N THR A 61 3.91 4.41 11.19
CA THR A 61 2.83 5.30 11.61
C THR A 61 2.12 5.98 10.45
N THR A 62 2.78 6.09 9.29
CA THR A 62 2.24 6.73 8.10
C THR A 62 2.05 5.74 6.95
N THR A 63 1.01 5.96 6.14
CA THR A 63 0.76 5.15 4.94
C THR A 63 1.92 5.28 3.93
N GLN A 64 2.54 6.45 3.83
CA GLN A 64 3.67 6.67 2.92
C GLN A 64 4.90 5.83 3.32
N GLU A 65 5.22 5.75 4.61
CA GLU A 65 6.31 4.89 5.08
C GLU A 65 5.99 3.42 4.80
N TYR A 66 4.74 3.01 5.02
CA TYR A 66 4.33 1.64 4.70
C TYR A 66 4.53 1.32 3.21
N ILE A 67 4.11 2.21 2.31
CA ILE A 67 4.34 2.07 0.86
C ILE A 67 5.84 1.93 0.55
N ASN A 68 6.70 2.76 1.17
CA ASN A 68 8.14 2.70 0.96
C ASN A 68 8.72 1.34 1.35
N PHE A 69 8.32 0.79 2.51
CA PHE A 69 8.78 -0.52 2.96
C PHE A 69 8.26 -1.68 2.09
N LEU A 70 7.03 -1.58 1.59
CA LEU A 70 6.52 -2.54 0.59
C LEU A 70 7.34 -2.47 -0.71
N GLY A 71 7.79 -1.28 -1.11
CA GLY A 71 8.72 -1.09 -2.22
C GLY A 71 10.07 -1.78 -1.98
N PHE A 72 10.64 -1.68 -0.77
CA PHE A 72 11.86 -2.42 -0.42
C PHE A 72 11.65 -3.93 -0.40
N SER A 73 10.48 -4.38 0.07
CA SER A 73 10.09 -5.79 -0.02
C SER A 73 10.01 -6.28 -1.46
N ALA A 74 9.39 -5.51 -2.35
CA ALA A 74 9.31 -5.83 -3.77
C ALA A 74 10.70 -5.92 -4.43
N GLY A 75 11.60 -4.98 -4.14
CA GLY A 75 12.98 -5.03 -4.63
C GLY A 75 13.72 -6.28 -4.17
N SER A 76 13.63 -6.65 -2.89
CA SER A 76 14.23 -7.88 -2.37
C SER A 76 13.65 -9.15 -3.01
N ASN A 77 12.35 -9.16 -3.26
CA ASN A 77 11.68 -10.27 -3.95
C ASN A 77 12.11 -10.39 -5.43
N GLU A 78 12.32 -9.26 -6.12
CA GLU A 78 12.85 -9.25 -7.51
C GLU A 78 14.27 -9.79 -7.58
N GLU A 79 15.14 -9.42 -6.63
CA GLU A 79 16.50 -9.97 -6.51
C GLU A 79 16.46 -11.49 -6.32
N LEU A 80 15.62 -11.97 -5.40
CA LEU A 80 15.45 -13.40 -5.15
C LEU A 80 14.92 -14.14 -6.37
N MET A 81 13.96 -13.56 -7.09
CA MET A 81 13.43 -14.12 -8.33
C MET A 81 14.51 -14.25 -9.40
N ALA A 82 15.39 -13.24 -9.53
CA ALA A 82 16.51 -13.26 -10.46
C ALA A 82 17.54 -14.34 -10.09
N ASP A 83 17.78 -14.57 -8.79
CA ASP A 83 18.68 -15.65 -8.33
C ASP A 83 18.11 -17.03 -8.66
N PHE A 84 16.80 -17.25 -8.47
CA PHE A 84 16.16 -18.50 -8.90
C PHE A 84 16.30 -18.69 -10.41
N ASP A 85 16.06 -17.67 -11.22
CA ASP A 85 16.22 -17.74 -12.67
C ASP A 85 17.66 -18.06 -13.07
N HIS A 86 18.64 -17.45 -12.40
CA HIS A 86 20.05 -17.75 -12.58
C HIS A 86 20.38 -19.21 -12.27
N CYS A 87 19.85 -19.74 -11.17
CA CYS A 87 20.04 -21.15 -10.79
C CYS A 87 19.39 -22.11 -11.80
N ILE A 88 18.18 -21.81 -12.28
CA ILE A 88 17.49 -22.60 -13.33
C ILE A 88 18.35 -22.63 -14.61
N LYS A 89 18.79 -21.49 -15.10
CA LYS A 89 19.62 -21.37 -16.33
C LYS A 89 20.98 -22.04 -16.18
N GLY A 90 21.57 -21.96 -14.99
CA GLY A 90 22.86 -22.59 -14.68
C GLY A 90 22.76 -24.06 -14.29
N ASN A 91 21.57 -24.64 -14.26
CA ASN A 91 21.30 -26.00 -13.80
C ASN A 91 21.90 -26.29 -12.40
N LYS A 92 21.72 -25.31 -11.47
CA LYS A 92 22.27 -25.34 -10.11
C LYS A 92 21.16 -25.70 -9.11
N GLY A 93 21.44 -26.67 -8.24
CA GLY A 93 20.52 -27.13 -7.20
C GLY A 93 19.32 -27.90 -7.74
N ASP A 94 18.28 -28.03 -6.91
CA ASP A 94 17.05 -28.72 -7.29
C ASP A 94 16.21 -27.86 -8.24
N LYS A 95 16.01 -28.36 -9.44
CA LYS A 95 15.29 -27.65 -10.50
C LYS A 95 13.83 -27.39 -10.14
N GLY A 96 13.16 -28.37 -9.54
CA GLY A 96 11.73 -28.25 -9.17
C GLY A 96 11.50 -27.19 -8.11
N LEU A 97 12.36 -27.16 -7.08
CA LEU A 97 12.32 -26.12 -6.06
C LEU A 97 12.65 -24.74 -6.64
N ALA A 98 13.64 -24.64 -7.53
CA ALA A 98 13.99 -23.37 -8.19
C ALA A 98 12.83 -22.83 -9.04
N GLU A 99 12.20 -23.65 -9.86
CA GLU A 99 11.05 -23.27 -10.70
C GLU A 99 9.85 -22.86 -9.84
N LYS A 100 9.57 -23.57 -8.76
CA LYS A 100 8.52 -23.23 -7.80
C LYS A 100 8.82 -21.90 -7.11
N GLY A 101 10.06 -21.68 -6.64
CA GLY A 101 10.50 -20.44 -6.01
C GLY A 101 10.35 -19.25 -6.94
N HIS A 102 10.83 -19.36 -8.16
CA HIS A 102 10.68 -18.33 -9.19
C HIS A 102 9.20 -17.98 -9.44
N TRP A 103 8.34 -19.00 -9.56
CA TRP A 103 6.90 -18.78 -9.77
C TRP A 103 6.23 -18.09 -8.58
N LEU A 104 6.55 -18.48 -7.35
CA LEU A 104 6.03 -17.85 -6.13
C LEU A 104 6.49 -16.40 -6.01
N CYS A 105 7.77 -16.10 -6.30
CA CYS A 105 8.29 -14.73 -6.30
C CYS A 105 7.55 -13.84 -7.31
N LYS A 106 7.24 -14.36 -8.51
CA LYS A 106 6.44 -13.64 -9.49
C LYS A 106 5.03 -13.30 -8.99
N GLY A 107 4.39 -14.24 -8.29
CA GLY A 107 3.10 -14.02 -7.64
C GLY A 107 3.17 -12.97 -6.53
N GLU A 108 4.20 -13.06 -5.68
CA GLU A 108 4.45 -12.11 -4.58
C GLU A 108 4.67 -10.69 -5.10
N GLY A 109 5.50 -10.50 -6.11
CA GLY A 109 5.74 -9.20 -6.72
C GLY A 109 4.45 -8.55 -7.22
N LYS A 110 3.55 -9.33 -7.83
CA LYS A 110 2.23 -8.86 -8.26
C LYS A 110 1.33 -8.46 -7.08
N MET A 111 1.35 -9.23 -5.99
CA MET A 111 0.56 -8.92 -4.80
C MET A 111 1.07 -7.67 -4.09
N LEU A 112 2.39 -7.52 -3.94
CA LEU A 112 3.01 -6.31 -3.38
C LEU A 112 2.68 -5.07 -4.21
N PHE A 113 2.78 -5.15 -5.54
CA PHE A 113 2.41 -4.07 -6.44
C PHE A 113 0.93 -3.67 -6.26
N ASN A 114 0.01 -4.63 -6.24
CA ASN A 114 -1.41 -4.35 -6.06
C ASN A 114 -1.70 -3.73 -4.68
N GLN A 115 -1.00 -4.17 -3.64
CA GLN A 115 -1.14 -3.61 -2.30
C GLN A 115 -0.64 -2.16 -2.24
N ILE A 116 0.50 -1.85 -2.85
CA ILE A 116 1.03 -0.49 -2.98
C ILE A 116 0.02 0.40 -3.70
N LYS A 117 -0.49 -0.04 -4.85
CA LYS A 117 -1.50 0.71 -5.61
C LYS A 117 -2.77 0.99 -4.82
N ALA A 118 -3.28 0.01 -4.08
CA ALA A 118 -4.45 0.19 -3.24
C ALA A 118 -4.22 1.24 -2.13
N LEU A 119 -3.02 1.26 -1.52
CA LEU A 119 -2.64 2.24 -0.52
C LEU A 119 -2.47 3.65 -1.12
N GLU A 120 -1.86 3.76 -2.31
CA GLU A 120 -1.73 5.03 -3.04
C GLU A 120 -3.11 5.62 -3.37
N HIS A 121 -4.04 4.82 -3.91
CA HIS A 121 -5.41 5.26 -4.18
C HIS A 121 -6.11 5.75 -2.91
N LYS A 122 -6.01 5.00 -1.82
CA LYS A 122 -6.58 5.41 -0.54
C LYS A 122 -6.05 6.77 -0.07
N MET A 123 -4.74 7.03 -0.22
CA MET A 123 -4.14 8.33 0.13
C MET A 123 -4.68 9.47 -0.73
N VAL A 124 -4.91 9.23 -2.03
CA VAL A 124 -5.48 10.23 -2.94
C VAL A 124 -6.94 10.50 -2.56
N ASP A 125 -7.73 9.46 -2.32
CA ASP A 125 -9.13 9.59 -1.92
C ASP A 125 -9.28 10.34 -0.61
N GLU A 126 -8.46 10.07 0.40
CA GLU A 126 -8.47 10.78 1.67
C GLU A 126 -8.14 12.28 1.51
N LYS A 127 -7.17 12.63 0.67
CA LYS A 127 -6.83 14.01 0.34
C LYS A 127 -7.95 14.70 -0.44
N THR A 128 -8.57 14.00 -1.39
CA THR A 128 -9.66 14.51 -2.22
C THR A 128 -10.93 14.72 -1.40
N LEU A 129 -11.27 13.81 -0.50
CA LEU A 129 -12.39 13.93 0.43
C LEU A 129 -12.21 15.12 1.38
N SER A 130 -11.01 15.30 1.95
CA SER A 130 -10.69 16.47 2.78
C SER A 130 -10.83 17.77 2.01
N GLY A 131 -10.33 17.84 0.77
CA GLY A 131 -10.49 19.01 -0.11
C GLY A 131 -11.94 19.26 -0.51
N ASN A 132 -12.70 18.22 -0.85
CA ASN A 132 -14.11 18.31 -1.19
C ASN A 132 -14.98 18.70 0.01
N GLU A 133 -14.64 18.29 1.20
CA GLU A 133 -15.38 18.65 2.42
C GLU A 133 -15.24 20.14 2.74
N MET A 134 -14.04 20.70 2.59
CA MET A 134 -13.81 22.15 2.72
C MET A 134 -14.57 22.94 1.62
N ALA A 135 -14.53 22.49 0.37
CA ALA A 135 -15.28 23.12 -0.72
C ALA A 135 -16.80 23.03 -0.50
N ARG A 136 -17.30 21.90 -0.01
CA ARG A 136 -18.71 21.69 0.32
C ARG A 136 -19.16 22.59 1.45
N GLN A 137 -18.35 22.76 2.51
CA GLN A 137 -18.65 23.69 3.60
C GLN A 137 -18.69 25.14 3.12
N ALA A 138 -17.75 25.57 2.28
CA ALA A 138 -17.75 26.91 1.69
C ALA A 138 -18.98 27.18 0.81
N LEU A 139 -19.41 26.19 0.01
CA LEU A 139 -20.64 26.30 -0.79
C LEU A 139 -21.90 26.41 0.07
N LEU A 140 -21.99 25.64 1.16
CA LEU A 140 -23.12 25.69 2.09
C LEU A 140 -23.18 27.06 2.80
N GLU A 141 -22.03 27.59 3.18
CA GLU A 141 -21.95 28.91 3.85
C GLU A 141 -22.33 30.03 2.90
N ASN A 142 -21.90 29.99 1.62
CA ASN A 142 -22.29 30.95 0.60
C ASN A 142 -23.80 30.88 0.30
N SER A 143 -24.35 29.67 0.15
CA SER A 143 -25.79 29.48 -0.06
C SER A 143 -26.64 30.00 1.11
N LYS A 144 -26.12 29.91 2.34
CA LYS A 144 -26.78 30.47 3.52
C LYS A 144 -26.79 32.01 3.47
N LYS A 145 -25.65 32.61 3.12
CA LYS A 145 -25.54 34.08 2.95
C LYS A 145 -26.44 34.60 1.85
N GLU A 146 -26.55 33.90 0.71
CA GLU A 146 -27.49 34.26 -0.36
C GLU A 146 -28.94 34.25 0.10
N LYS A 147 -29.37 33.22 0.82
CA LYS A 147 -30.74 33.14 1.37
C LYS A 147 -31.02 34.28 2.39
N GLU A 148 -30.07 34.60 3.24
CA GLU A 148 -30.18 35.70 4.20
C GLU A 148 -30.29 37.04 3.47
N PHE A 149 -29.55 37.24 2.38
CA PHE A 149 -29.61 38.43 1.55
C PHE A 149 -30.94 38.53 0.82
N ASP A 150 -31.45 37.46 0.22
CA ASP A 150 -32.76 37.41 -0.44
C ASP A 150 -33.89 37.74 0.54
N GLN A 151 -33.86 37.21 1.76
CA GLN A 151 -34.83 37.52 2.79
C GLN A 151 -34.77 39.01 3.20
N TYR A 152 -33.55 39.58 3.30
CA TYR A 152 -33.37 41.00 3.55
C TYR A 152 -33.98 41.83 2.42
N LEU A 153 -33.67 41.53 1.17
CA LEU A 153 -34.23 42.24 0.01
C LEU A 153 -35.77 42.18 -0.02
N GLN A 154 -36.34 41.00 0.26
CA GLN A 154 -37.78 40.85 0.32
C GLN A 154 -38.38 41.73 1.42
N SER A 155 -37.75 41.79 2.58
CA SER A 155 -38.20 42.67 3.69
C SER A 155 -38.17 44.14 3.35
N VAL A 156 -37.18 44.57 2.58
CA VAL A 156 -37.07 45.99 2.09
C VAL A 156 -38.15 46.31 1.05
N LEU A 157 -38.41 45.37 0.11
CA LEU A 157 -39.47 45.52 -0.90
C LEU A 157 -40.86 45.59 -0.26
N ASP A 158 -41.14 44.80 0.75
CA ASP A 158 -42.41 44.80 1.44
C ASP A 158 -42.64 46.08 2.27
N ARG A 159 -41.59 46.67 2.89
CA ARG A 159 -41.67 47.96 3.53
C ARG A 159 -41.97 49.09 2.55
N ASN A 160 -41.29 49.11 1.42
CA ASN A 160 -41.51 50.13 0.38
C ASN A 160 -42.92 50.08 -0.22
N LYS A 161 -43.53 48.88 -0.27
CA LYS A 161 -44.92 48.71 -0.69
C LYS A 161 -45.94 49.18 0.33
N SER A 162 -45.64 49.12 1.63
CA SER A 162 -46.51 49.64 2.71
C SER A 162 -46.50 51.14 2.74
N ASP A 163 -45.34 51.78 2.49
CA ASP A 163 -45.18 53.24 2.53
C ASP A 163 -45.77 53.95 1.27
N SER A 164 -46.01 53.19 0.17
CA SER A 164 -46.61 53.74 -1.06
C SER A 164 -48.14 53.68 -1.06
N LYS A 165 -48.77 53.17 0.01
CA LYS A 165 -50.24 53.07 0.13
C LYS A 165 -50.84 54.09 1.15
N THR A 166 -50.03 54.98 1.70
CA THR A 166 -50.43 56.11 2.55
C THR A 166 -50.39 57.40 1.79
#